data_f437b2287a90e2ff7c6a3aa1f5915f6c
#
_entry.id   f437b2287a90e2ff7c6a3aa1f5915f6c
#
_cell.length_a   1.000
_cell.length_b   1.000
_cell.length_c   1.000
_cell.angle_alpha   90.00
_cell.angle_beta   90.00
_cell.angle_gamma   90.00
#
_symmetry.space_group_name_H-M   'P 1'
#
loop_
_entity.id
_entity.type
_entity.pdbx_description
1 polymer ?
#
loop_
_entity_poly.entity_id
_entity_poly.type
_entity_poly.pdbx_seq_one_letter_code
_entity_poly.pdbx_strand_id
1 'polypeptide(L)'
;DLYGLDDEMAKRIGAGFGGGVGRMRMMCGAVSGIVVLVGLDCGQTEGDDREGKSACYKVVQDLLAKSKEQNGSIICAEILGLKGHEKAQSSYVASARTAEYYKSRPCAAKVESAARIFAEYLMEKK
;
A
#
# COMPACT_ATOMS: atom_id res chain seq x y z
N ASP A 1 11.05 -8.73 9.95
CA ASP A 1 12.44 -9.06 10.26
C ASP A 1 13.36 -7.84 10.24
N LEU A 2 13.35 -7.08 9.15
CA LEU A 2 14.22 -5.90 9.02
C LEU A 2 13.92 -4.83 10.09
N TYR A 3 12.68 -4.73 10.52
CA TYR A 3 12.23 -3.68 11.43
C TYR A 3 11.74 -4.21 12.76
N GLY A 4 12.04 -5.46 13.07
CA GLY A 4 11.68 -6.06 14.36
C GLY A 4 10.21 -6.40 14.55
N LEU A 5 9.44 -6.43 13.47
CA LEU A 5 8.04 -6.83 13.54
C LEU A 5 7.90 -8.33 13.34
N ASP A 6 7.10 -8.99 14.21
CA ASP A 6 6.75 -10.38 13.99
C ASP A 6 5.58 -10.47 12.98
N ASP A 7 5.31 -11.69 12.51
CA ASP A 7 4.29 -11.92 11.49
C ASP A 7 2.90 -11.47 11.94
N GLU A 8 2.55 -11.73 13.19
CA GLU A 8 1.25 -11.34 13.72
C GLU A 8 1.09 -9.82 13.74
N MET A 9 2.09 -9.10 14.22
CA MET A 9 2.05 -7.64 14.28
C MET A 9 1.99 -7.03 12.88
N ALA A 10 2.77 -7.58 11.94
CA ALA A 10 2.75 -7.10 10.55
C ALA A 10 1.34 -7.28 9.95
N LYS A 11 0.70 -8.41 10.17
CA LYS A 11 -0.66 -8.66 9.69
C LYS A 11 -1.67 -7.71 10.32
N ARG A 12 -1.53 -7.41 11.61
CA ARG A 12 -2.41 -6.47 12.31
C ARG A 12 -2.28 -5.05 11.76
N ILE A 13 -1.05 -4.60 11.55
CA ILE A 13 -0.79 -3.26 10.99
C ILE A 13 -1.43 -3.13 9.61
N GLY A 14 -1.34 -4.16 8.78
CA GLY A 14 -1.86 -4.12 7.42
C GLY A 14 -3.36 -4.38 7.30
N ALA A 15 -3.99 -4.93 8.33
CA ALA A 15 -5.35 -5.46 8.22
C ALA A 15 -6.39 -4.45 7.76
N GLY A 16 -6.31 -3.21 8.23
CA GLY A 16 -7.29 -2.19 7.89
C GLY A 16 -7.14 -1.60 6.49
N PHE A 17 -6.02 -1.84 5.81
CA PHE A 17 -5.75 -1.25 4.50
C PHE A 17 -6.38 -2.03 3.33
N GLY A 18 -6.92 -3.22 3.58
CA GLY A 18 -7.51 -4.04 2.53
C GLY A 18 -8.65 -3.33 1.82
N GLY A 19 -8.77 -3.57 0.53
CA GLY A 19 -9.84 -3.01 -0.28
C GLY A 19 -9.82 -1.50 -0.42
N GLY A 20 -8.64 -0.89 -0.28
CA GLY A 20 -8.49 0.56 -0.36
C GLY A 20 -8.92 1.25 0.91
N VAL A 21 -8.40 0.81 2.04
CA VAL A 21 -8.68 1.27 3.41
C VAL A 21 -10.12 0.90 3.79
N GLY A 22 -10.26 -0.25 4.44
CA GLY A 22 -11.55 -0.74 4.93
C GLY A 22 -12.59 -0.92 3.84
N ARG A 23 -12.17 -1.31 2.65
CA ARG A 23 -13.01 -1.45 1.44
C ARG A 23 -13.66 -0.16 0.96
N MET A 24 -13.13 0.98 1.37
CA MET A 24 -13.64 2.26 0.89
C MET A 24 -13.13 2.63 -0.50
N ARG A 25 -12.32 1.77 -1.11
CA ARG A 25 -11.81 1.92 -2.49
C ARG A 25 -10.93 3.14 -2.69
N MET A 26 -10.24 3.55 -1.62
CA MET A 26 -9.26 4.63 -1.67
C MET A 26 -7.90 4.08 -2.10
N MET A 27 -6.82 4.45 -1.45
CA MET A 27 -5.48 3.97 -1.84
C MET A 27 -5.40 2.45 -1.75
N CYS A 28 -4.78 1.83 -2.76
CA CYS A 28 -4.53 0.40 -2.78
C CYS A 28 -3.76 -0.05 -1.53
N GLY A 29 -4.21 -1.14 -0.88
CA GLY A 29 -3.56 -1.66 0.32
C GLY A 29 -2.09 -2.02 0.11
N ALA A 30 -1.74 -2.54 -1.07
CA ALA A 30 -0.34 -2.83 -1.41
C ALA A 30 0.50 -1.55 -1.40
N VAL A 31 -0.05 -0.46 -1.93
CA VAL A 31 0.61 0.85 -1.95
C VAL A 31 0.72 1.41 -0.53
N SER A 32 -0.33 1.26 0.26
CA SER A 32 -0.31 1.66 1.67
C SER A 32 0.78 0.92 2.44
N GLY A 33 1.05 -0.33 2.07
CA GLY A 33 2.16 -1.11 2.64
C GLY A 33 3.50 -0.45 2.37
N ILE A 34 3.70 0.13 1.19
CA ILE A 34 4.92 0.91 0.89
C ILE A 34 5.04 2.08 1.86
N VAL A 35 3.95 2.81 2.09
CA VAL A 35 3.94 3.98 2.99
C VAL A 35 4.34 3.57 4.42
N VAL A 36 3.78 2.46 4.91
CA VAL A 36 4.12 1.94 6.24
C VAL A 36 5.60 1.59 6.31
N LEU A 37 6.12 0.89 5.30
CA LEU A 37 7.53 0.47 5.28
C LEU A 37 8.47 1.67 5.20
N VAL A 38 8.13 2.70 4.43
CA VAL A 38 8.91 3.93 4.38
C VAL A 38 8.98 4.58 5.76
N GLY A 39 7.85 4.63 6.46
CA GLY A 39 7.81 5.16 7.82
C GLY A 39 8.72 4.41 8.77
N LEU A 40 8.74 3.08 8.68
CA LEU A 40 9.62 2.25 9.49
C LEU A 40 11.09 2.45 9.14
N ASP A 41 11.38 2.72 7.88
CA ASP A 41 12.76 2.88 7.41
C ASP A 41 13.34 4.26 7.70
N CYS A 42 12.58 5.33 7.49
CA CYS A 42 13.10 6.70 7.57
C CYS A 42 12.13 7.72 8.15
N GLY A 43 11.04 7.27 8.79
CA GLY A 43 10.08 8.19 9.38
C GLY A 43 10.66 8.95 10.59
N GLN A 44 10.34 10.24 10.69
CA GLN A 44 10.71 11.02 11.86
C GLN A 44 9.82 10.64 13.06
N THR A 45 10.33 10.84 14.28
CA THR A 45 9.58 10.58 15.50
C THR A 45 9.21 11.84 16.28
N GLU A 46 9.81 12.98 15.91
CA GLU A 46 9.54 14.26 16.56
C GLU A 46 8.65 15.11 15.67
N GLY A 47 7.58 15.66 16.25
CA GLY A 47 6.60 16.43 15.49
C GLY A 47 7.14 17.71 14.85
N ASP A 48 8.21 18.26 15.39
CA ASP A 48 8.82 19.49 14.90
C ASP A 48 10.04 19.26 13.98
N ASP A 49 10.34 18.01 13.66
CA ASP A 49 11.43 17.66 12.74
C ASP A 49 10.99 17.85 11.29
N ARG A 50 11.03 19.08 10.80
CA ARG A 50 10.62 19.41 9.43
C ARG A 50 11.48 18.74 8.36
N GLU A 51 12.78 18.66 8.59
CA GLU A 51 13.69 18.04 7.63
C GLU A 51 13.43 16.54 7.53
N GLY A 52 13.23 15.86 8.66
CA GLY A 52 12.89 14.45 8.70
C GLY A 52 11.55 14.16 8.03
N LYS A 53 10.54 15.01 8.30
CA LYS A 53 9.24 14.89 7.63
C LYS A 53 9.37 15.02 6.12
N SER A 54 10.07 16.06 5.69
CA SER A 54 10.24 16.32 4.26
C SER A 54 10.97 15.18 3.55
N ALA A 55 12.01 14.64 4.20
CA ALA A 55 12.75 13.50 3.65
C ALA A 55 11.85 12.27 3.52
N CYS A 56 11.06 11.98 4.55
CA CYS A 56 10.11 10.87 4.53
C CYS A 56 9.07 11.05 3.43
N TYR A 57 8.46 12.22 3.34
CA TYR A 57 7.46 12.52 2.33
C TYR A 57 8.02 12.40 0.91
N LYS A 58 9.27 12.81 0.71
CA LYS A 58 9.91 12.68 -0.59
C LYS A 58 10.03 11.21 -1.01
N VAL A 59 10.46 10.36 -0.11
CA VAL A 59 10.57 8.92 -0.39
C VAL A 59 9.20 8.33 -0.71
N VAL A 60 8.18 8.68 0.08
CA VAL A 60 6.80 8.23 -0.19
C VAL A 60 6.37 8.65 -1.59
N GLN A 61 6.55 9.92 -1.95
CA GLN A 61 6.14 10.40 -3.27
C GLN A 61 6.89 9.70 -4.40
N ASP A 62 8.19 9.50 -4.23
CA ASP A 62 9.02 8.83 -5.25
C ASP A 62 8.57 7.39 -5.47
N LEU A 63 8.32 6.64 -4.39
CA LEU A 63 7.93 5.23 -4.50
C LEU A 63 6.49 5.08 -5.00
N LEU A 64 5.59 5.97 -4.60
CA LEU A 64 4.22 5.95 -5.08
C LEU A 64 4.14 6.34 -6.56
N ALA A 65 5.01 7.25 -7.02
CA ALA A 65 5.11 7.57 -8.44
C ALA A 65 5.54 6.35 -9.25
N LYS A 66 6.51 5.58 -8.75
CA LYS A 66 6.93 4.32 -9.41
C LYS A 66 5.80 3.31 -9.46
N SER A 67 5.05 3.18 -8.37
CA SER A 67 3.91 2.27 -8.32
C SER A 67 2.83 2.67 -9.32
N LYS A 68 2.52 3.95 -9.40
CA LYS A 68 1.54 4.47 -10.35
C LYS A 68 1.98 4.22 -11.79
N GLU A 69 3.26 4.45 -12.09
CA GLU A 69 3.82 4.21 -13.41
C GLU A 69 3.70 2.74 -13.80
N GLN A 70 4.05 1.82 -12.91
CA GLN A 70 4.03 0.38 -13.18
C GLN A 70 2.63 -0.21 -13.23
N ASN A 71 1.70 0.34 -12.47
CA ASN A 71 0.38 -0.25 -12.26
C ASN A 71 -0.79 0.60 -12.75
N GLY A 72 -0.53 1.78 -13.29
CA GLY A 72 -1.55 2.68 -13.85
C GLY A 72 -2.24 3.57 -12.82
N SER A 73 -2.32 3.16 -11.57
CA SER A 73 -2.95 3.94 -10.50
C SER A 73 -2.50 3.45 -9.14
N ILE A 74 -2.69 4.28 -8.13
CA ILE A 74 -2.49 3.90 -6.72
C ILE A 74 -3.84 3.79 -5.99
N ILE A 75 -4.94 4.00 -6.70
CA ILE A 75 -6.29 4.03 -6.10
C ILE A 75 -7.00 2.69 -6.37
N CYS A 76 -7.49 2.06 -5.31
CA CYS A 76 -8.13 0.74 -5.36
C CYS A 76 -9.27 0.70 -6.40
N ALA A 77 -10.17 1.68 -6.37
CA ALA A 77 -11.30 1.71 -7.31
C ALA A 77 -10.82 1.76 -8.76
N GLU A 78 -9.77 2.53 -9.05
CA GLU A 78 -9.22 2.65 -10.41
C GLU A 78 -8.53 1.37 -10.85
N ILE A 79 -7.76 0.76 -9.95
CA ILE A 79 -7.07 -0.52 -10.23
C ILE A 79 -8.08 -1.62 -10.52
N LEU A 80 -9.18 -1.67 -9.77
CA LEU A 80 -10.23 -2.67 -9.97
C LEU A 80 -11.19 -2.32 -11.10
N GLY A 81 -11.09 -1.11 -11.67
CA GLY A 81 -11.97 -0.66 -12.74
C GLY A 81 -13.39 -0.34 -12.28
N LEU A 82 -13.56 0.00 -11.00
CA LEU A 82 -14.87 0.31 -10.45
C LEU A 82 -15.36 1.68 -10.90
N LYS A 83 -16.64 1.78 -11.19
CA LYS A 83 -17.29 3.03 -11.60
C LYS A 83 -17.97 3.68 -10.40
N GLY A 84 -18.48 4.89 -10.59
CA GLY A 84 -18.97 5.72 -9.49
C GLY A 84 -19.94 5.03 -8.53
N HIS A 85 -21.00 4.39 -9.05
CA HIS A 85 -22.00 3.75 -8.19
C HIS A 85 -21.44 2.52 -7.45
N GLU A 86 -20.48 1.81 -8.06
CA GLU A 86 -19.83 0.67 -7.42
C GLU A 86 -18.98 1.12 -6.24
N LYS A 87 -18.31 2.27 -6.38
CA LYS A 87 -17.55 2.87 -5.28
C LYS A 87 -18.48 3.25 -4.13
N ALA A 88 -19.63 3.88 -4.46
CA ALA A 88 -20.59 4.33 -3.45
C ALA A 88 -21.26 3.18 -2.72
N GLN A 89 -21.35 2.02 -3.36
CA GLN A 89 -21.98 0.83 -2.79
C GLN A 89 -21.01 -0.09 -2.06
N SER A 90 -19.74 0.32 -1.90
CA SER A 90 -18.75 -0.50 -1.19
C SER A 90 -19.20 -0.76 0.25
N SER A 91 -19.28 -2.04 0.61
CA SER A 91 -19.70 -2.50 1.93
C SER A 91 -18.48 -2.85 2.77
N TYR A 92 -18.62 -2.76 4.10
CA TYR A 92 -17.56 -3.22 5.01
C TYR A 92 -17.44 -4.75 5.06
N VAL A 93 -18.40 -5.47 4.46
CA VAL A 93 -18.37 -6.94 4.47
C VAL A 93 -17.30 -7.45 3.52
N ALA A 94 -16.31 -8.17 4.05
CA ALA A 94 -15.22 -8.72 3.25
C ALA A 94 -15.72 -9.81 2.30
N SER A 95 -15.11 -9.85 1.11
CA SER A 95 -15.38 -10.92 0.15
C SER A 95 -14.66 -12.20 0.56
N ALA A 96 -15.24 -13.36 0.23
CA ALA A 96 -14.59 -14.64 0.44
C ALA A 96 -13.38 -14.74 -0.47
N ARG A 97 -12.28 -15.30 0.05
CA ARG A 97 -11.05 -15.49 -0.73
C ARG A 97 -11.09 -16.84 -1.43
N THR A 98 -11.73 -16.86 -2.58
CA THR A 98 -11.85 -18.06 -3.43
C THR A 98 -10.87 -17.96 -4.59
N ALA A 99 -10.72 -19.08 -5.34
CA ALA A 99 -9.91 -19.08 -6.55
C ALA A 99 -10.43 -18.06 -7.57
N GLU A 100 -11.75 -17.92 -7.66
CA GLU A 100 -12.36 -16.95 -8.57
C GLU A 100 -12.08 -15.51 -8.14
N TYR A 101 -12.07 -15.23 -6.85
CA TYR A 101 -11.70 -13.93 -6.31
C TYR A 101 -10.30 -13.53 -6.79
N TYR A 102 -9.33 -14.43 -6.65
CA TYR A 102 -7.95 -14.15 -7.05
C TYR A 102 -7.78 -14.04 -8.56
N LYS A 103 -8.58 -14.78 -9.33
CA LYS A 103 -8.56 -14.68 -10.80
C LYS A 103 -9.03 -13.33 -11.29
N SER A 104 -10.08 -12.79 -10.66
CA SER A 104 -10.70 -11.54 -11.10
C SER A 104 -10.05 -10.30 -10.51
N ARG A 105 -9.12 -10.45 -9.57
CA ARG A 105 -8.51 -9.32 -8.85
C ARG A 105 -7.01 -9.29 -9.08
N PRO A 106 -6.45 -8.13 -9.44
CA PRO A 106 -5.01 -8.00 -9.64
C PRO A 106 -4.23 -7.79 -8.33
N CYS A 107 -4.89 -7.93 -7.18
CA CYS A 107 -4.31 -7.54 -5.89
C CYS A 107 -3.01 -8.26 -5.56
N ALA A 108 -2.91 -9.57 -5.82
CA ALA A 108 -1.70 -10.34 -5.54
C ALA A 108 -0.51 -9.81 -6.34
N ALA A 109 -0.73 -9.49 -7.63
CA ALA A 109 0.31 -8.91 -8.47
C ALA A 109 0.72 -7.52 -7.99
N LYS A 110 -0.23 -6.74 -7.47
CA LYS A 110 0.06 -5.40 -6.95
C LYS A 110 0.86 -5.48 -5.64
N VAL A 111 0.58 -6.45 -4.79
CA VAL A 111 1.37 -6.69 -3.58
C VAL A 111 2.81 -7.06 -3.95
N GLU A 112 2.98 -7.95 -4.92
CA GLU A 112 4.32 -8.32 -5.41
C GLU A 112 5.06 -7.12 -5.97
N SER A 113 4.39 -6.32 -6.79
CA SER A 113 4.96 -5.09 -7.37
C SER A 113 5.41 -4.12 -6.27
N ALA A 114 4.56 -3.90 -5.27
CA ALA A 114 4.88 -3.01 -4.16
C ALA A 114 6.08 -3.50 -3.37
N ALA A 115 6.15 -4.79 -3.08
CA ALA A 115 7.28 -5.38 -2.38
C ALA A 115 8.57 -5.20 -3.17
N ARG A 116 8.51 -5.38 -4.49
CA ARG A 116 9.66 -5.20 -5.38
C ARG A 116 10.13 -3.74 -5.40
N ILE A 117 9.21 -2.81 -5.50
CA ILE A 117 9.52 -1.38 -5.49
C ILE A 117 10.27 -1.00 -4.21
N PHE A 118 9.78 -1.46 -3.07
CA PHE A 118 10.43 -1.16 -1.79
C PHE A 118 11.79 -1.85 -1.67
N ALA A 119 11.89 -3.10 -2.12
CA ALA A 119 13.16 -3.83 -2.11
C ALA A 119 14.22 -3.12 -2.97
N GLU A 120 13.85 -2.65 -4.15
CA GLU A 120 14.74 -1.90 -5.04
C GLU A 120 15.20 -0.61 -4.38
N TYR A 121 14.30 0.10 -3.71
CA TYR A 121 14.63 1.30 -2.95
C TYR A 121 15.69 1.00 -1.88
N LEU A 122 15.52 -0.07 -1.12
CA LEU A 122 16.49 -0.46 -0.10
C LEU A 122 17.86 -0.78 -0.72
N MET A 123 17.87 -1.42 -1.87
CA MET A 123 19.12 -1.74 -2.57
C MET A 123 19.84 -0.50 -3.07
N GLU A 124 19.10 0.48 -3.57
CA GLU A 124 19.66 1.74 -4.07
C GLU A 124 20.26 2.60 -2.96
N LYS A 125 19.81 2.46 -1.74
CA LYS A 125 20.32 3.20 -0.59
C LYS A 125 21.74 2.78 -0.17
N LYS A 126 22.14 1.60 -0.55
CA LYS A 126 23.45 1.06 -0.12
C LYS A 126 24.63 1.65 -0.90
#